data_d8409e630c839afa6d0359625dbfa22c
#
_entry.id   d8409e630c839afa6d0359625dbfa22c
#
_cell.length_a   1.000
_cell.length_b   1.000
_cell.length_c   1.000
_cell.angle_alpha   90.00
_cell.angle_beta   90.00
_cell.angle_gamma   90.00
#
_symmetry.space_group_name_H-M   'P 1'
#
loop_
_entity.id
_entity.type
_entity.pdbx_description
1 polymer ?
#
loop_
_entity_poly.entity_id
_entity_poly.type
_entity_poly.pdbx_seq_one_letter_code
_entity_poly.pdbx_strand_id
1 'polypeptide(L)'
;MKKLLVVILLIIVAGTFATAQEITVAAAADMSAALPELVAAYTKKTGQTVTLSFGASGNLTNQIRNGAPFDVFFSADEEYPQQLIAEGLAVKDTLYRYAVGRLVLWVPGDSALDLSKLGMNALLVPSVKKISIANPATAPYGRAAAAALRHFGIYDQVSNRLVLGENVSQAAQFVESGNAQAGLIALSHALAPAMKDKGRYWTVPLDAYPTLNQAAVVLSKSKQQDAARKFLDFLRSPEATSLLTSYGFSVTAEKQPGGERVK
;
A
#
# COMPACT_ATOMS: atom_id res chain seq x y z
N MET A 1 -34.24 48.94 -54.12
CA MET A 1 -33.18 47.94 -54.00
C MET A 1 -32.86 47.80 -52.52
N LYS A 2 -33.44 46.80 -51.83
CA LYS A 2 -33.23 46.58 -50.38
C LYS A 2 -32.08 45.57 -50.21
N LYS A 3 -30.96 46.01 -49.62
CA LYS A 3 -29.84 45.13 -49.27
C LYS A 3 -30.20 44.35 -47.98
N LEU A 4 -30.37 43.04 -48.13
CA LEU A 4 -30.60 42.12 -47.03
C LEU A 4 -29.24 41.80 -46.35
N LEU A 5 -29.05 42.29 -45.11
CA LEU A 5 -27.87 42.05 -44.31
C LEU A 5 -28.09 40.73 -43.55
N VAL A 6 -27.40 39.64 -43.95
CA VAL A 6 -27.43 38.36 -43.25
C VAL A 6 -26.34 38.41 -42.19
N VAL A 7 -26.73 38.51 -40.91
CA VAL A 7 -25.84 38.39 -39.74
C VAL A 7 -25.75 36.90 -39.40
N ILE A 8 -24.62 36.30 -39.74
CA ILE A 8 -24.29 34.92 -39.30
C ILE A 8 -23.77 34.99 -37.84
N LEU A 9 -24.60 34.58 -36.90
CA LEU A 9 -24.23 34.45 -35.50
C LEU A 9 -23.41 33.16 -35.32
N LEU A 10 -22.09 33.27 -35.26
CA LEU A 10 -21.19 32.16 -34.98
C LEU A 10 -21.28 31.86 -33.48
N ILE A 11 -22.04 30.84 -33.08
CA ILE A 11 -22.04 30.32 -31.70
C ILE A 11 -20.78 29.50 -31.52
N ILE A 12 -19.75 30.11 -30.92
CA ILE A 12 -18.57 29.39 -30.43
C ILE A 12 -19.00 28.63 -29.20
N VAL A 13 -19.33 27.33 -29.35
CA VAL A 13 -19.44 26.41 -28.23
C VAL A 13 -18.02 26.19 -27.70
N ALA A 14 -17.63 27.02 -26.74
CA ALA A 14 -16.44 26.76 -25.93
C ALA A 14 -16.72 25.51 -25.09
N GLY A 15 -16.45 24.34 -25.66
CA GLY A 15 -16.38 23.10 -24.92
C GLY A 15 -15.30 23.27 -23.85
N THR A 16 -15.70 23.47 -22.60
CA THR A 16 -14.79 23.33 -21.46
C THR A 16 -14.33 21.89 -21.47
N PHE A 17 -13.16 21.63 -22.08
CA PHE A 17 -12.43 20.41 -21.79
C PHE A 17 -12.10 20.47 -20.30
N ALA A 18 -12.92 19.83 -19.46
CA ALA A 18 -12.54 19.54 -18.10
C ALA A 18 -11.29 18.67 -18.22
N THR A 19 -10.12 19.29 -18.02
CA THR A 19 -8.87 18.52 -17.85
C THR A 19 -9.14 17.55 -16.72
N ALA A 20 -9.09 16.26 -17.02
CA ALA A 20 -9.21 15.23 -15.99
C ALA A 20 -8.16 15.58 -14.93
N GLN A 21 -8.63 15.94 -13.73
CA GLN A 21 -7.77 16.39 -12.65
C GLN A 21 -6.98 15.18 -12.17
N GLU A 22 -5.67 15.19 -12.38
CA GLU A 22 -4.77 14.12 -11.95
C GLU A 22 -4.67 14.10 -10.42
N ILE A 23 -4.82 12.94 -9.80
CA ILE A 23 -4.60 12.71 -8.37
C ILE A 23 -3.23 12.09 -8.18
N THR A 24 -2.41 12.66 -7.31
CA THR A 24 -1.11 12.11 -6.94
C THR A 24 -1.20 11.38 -5.59
N VAL A 25 -0.87 10.10 -5.59
CA VAL A 25 -0.98 9.22 -4.43
C VAL A 25 0.40 8.81 -3.93
N ALA A 26 0.70 9.09 -2.65
CA ALA A 26 1.80 8.49 -1.93
C ALA A 26 1.33 7.18 -1.29
N ALA A 27 1.96 6.05 -1.59
CA ALA A 27 1.51 4.75 -1.11
C ALA A 27 2.65 3.92 -0.50
N ALA A 28 2.35 3.27 0.62
CA ALA A 28 3.23 2.28 1.20
C ALA A 28 3.55 1.17 0.19
N ALA A 29 4.81 0.75 0.17
CA ALA A 29 5.35 -0.11 -0.88
C ALA A 29 4.73 -1.51 -0.94
N ASP A 30 4.08 -1.98 0.13
CA ASP A 30 3.33 -3.24 0.11
C ASP A 30 2.10 -3.20 -0.81
N MET A 31 1.64 -1.99 -1.19
CA MET A 31 0.58 -1.76 -2.16
C MET A 31 1.07 -1.75 -3.63
N SER A 32 2.38 -1.87 -3.86
CA SER A 32 2.95 -1.69 -5.21
C SER A 32 2.47 -2.69 -6.26
N ALA A 33 1.97 -3.86 -5.84
CA ALA A 33 1.35 -4.83 -6.74
C ALA A 33 -0.17 -4.60 -6.92
N ALA A 34 -0.89 -4.33 -5.83
CA ALA A 34 -2.35 -4.24 -5.85
C ALA A 34 -2.88 -2.85 -6.31
N LEU A 35 -2.23 -1.76 -5.88
CA LEU A 35 -2.73 -0.41 -6.14
C LEU A 35 -2.75 -0.02 -7.63
N PRO A 36 -1.80 -0.43 -8.48
CA PRO A 36 -1.89 -0.18 -9.92
C PRO A 36 -3.12 -0.81 -10.57
N GLU A 37 -3.54 -2.00 -10.14
CA GLU A 37 -4.76 -2.64 -10.65
C GLU A 37 -6.02 -1.93 -10.15
N LEU A 38 -6.03 -1.50 -8.88
CA LEU A 38 -7.11 -0.66 -8.32
C LEU A 38 -7.25 0.64 -9.08
N VAL A 39 -6.13 1.30 -9.39
CA VAL A 39 -6.12 2.54 -10.18
C VAL A 39 -6.62 2.28 -11.59
N ALA A 40 -6.21 1.21 -12.24
CA ALA A 40 -6.69 0.86 -13.57
C ALA A 40 -8.22 0.65 -13.59
N ALA A 41 -8.78 -0.04 -12.60
CA ALA A 41 -10.22 -0.23 -12.45
C ALA A 41 -10.94 1.10 -12.19
N TYR A 42 -10.40 1.94 -11.31
CA TYR A 42 -10.95 3.27 -11.02
C TYR A 42 -10.94 4.19 -12.26
N THR A 43 -9.79 4.26 -12.95
CA THR A 43 -9.63 5.07 -14.16
C THR A 43 -10.59 4.61 -15.27
N LYS A 44 -10.72 3.29 -15.47
CA LYS A 44 -11.69 2.73 -16.44
C LYS A 44 -13.12 3.16 -16.14
N LYS A 45 -13.49 3.22 -14.86
CA LYS A 45 -14.84 3.55 -14.41
C LYS A 45 -15.15 5.05 -14.44
N THR A 46 -14.15 5.91 -14.20
CA THR A 46 -14.36 7.34 -13.94
C THR A 46 -13.71 8.26 -14.96
N GLY A 47 -12.75 7.78 -15.75
CA GLY A 47 -11.87 8.60 -16.58
C GLY A 47 -10.83 9.39 -15.81
N GLN A 48 -10.79 9.27 -14.46
CA GLN A 48 -9.88 10.01 -13.61
C GLN A 48 -8.47 9.40 -13.62
N THR A 49 -7.45 10.21 -13.87
CA THR A 49 -6.05 9.79 -13.83
C THR A 49 -5.51 9.81 -12.38
N VAL A 50 -4.74 8.78 -12.02
CA VAL A 50 -4.07 8.67 -10.72
C VAL A 50 -2.61 8.30 -10.92
N THR A 51 -1.70 9.14 -10.41
CA THR A 51 -0.26 8.88 -10.41
C THR A 51 0.18 8.34 -9.06
N LEU A 52 0.98 7.28 -9.07
CA LEU A 52 1.41 6.54 -7.88
C LEU A 52 2.89 6.79 -7.58
N SER A 53 3.20 7.03 -6.30
CA SER A 53 4.56 7.07 -5.75
C SER A 53 4.66 6.11 -4.59
N PHE A 54 5.60 5.16 -4.63
CA PHE A 54 5.76 4.14 -3.61
C PHE A 54 6.97 4.37 -2.73
N GLY A 55 6.83 4.08 -1.42
CA GLY A 55 7.92 4.21 -0.47
C GLY A 55 7.61 3.56 0.88
N ALA A 56 8.53 3.68 1.85
CA ALA A 56 8.24 3.35 3.23
C ALA A 56 7.28 4.41 3.81
N SER A 57 6.28 3.99 4.61
CA SER A 57 5.28 4.91 5.17
C SER A 57 5.91 6.09 5.92
N GLY A 58 6.96 5.85 6.72
CA GLY A 58 7.66 6.91 7.45
C GLY A 58 8.41 7.89 6.53
N ASN A 59 9.03 7.39 5.44
CA ASN A 59 9.70 8.26 4.46
C ASN A 59 8.69 9.14 3.74
N LEU A 60 7.55 8.57 3.32
CA LEU A 60 6.47 9.31 2.68
C LEU A 60 5.86 10.35 3.63
N THR A 61 5.66 10.00 4.90
CA THR A 61 5.21 10.94 5.94
C THR A 61 6.15 12.14 6.07
N ASN A 62 7.46 11.91 6.07
CA ASN A 62 8.45 12.99 6.11
C ASN A 62 8.42 13.84 4.82
N GLN A 63 8.21 13.25 3.65
CA GLN A 63 8.01 14.00 2.40
C GLN A 63 6.77 14.89 2.47
N ILE A 64 5.65 14.39 3.02
CA ILE A 64 4.41 15.13 3.20
C ILE A 64 4.63 16.31 4.17
N ARG A 65 5.30 16.09 5.30
CA ARG A 65 5.70 17.16 6.25
C ARG A 65 6.53 18.25 5.57
N ASN A 66 7.42 17.86 4.66
CA ASN A 66 8.26 18.76 3.88
C ASN A 66 7.54 19.37 2.65
N GLY A 67 6.22 19.14 2.52
CA GLY A 67 5.39 19.80 1.51
C GLY A 67 5.36 19.13 0.14
N ALA A 68 5.70 17.83 0.06
CA ALA A 68 5.53 17.08 -1.18
C ALA A 68 4.06 17.13 -1.65
N PRO A 69 3.81 17.34 -2.98
CA PRO A 69 2.50 17.67 -3.52
C PRO A 69 1.65 16.42 -3.77
N PHE A 70 1.41 15.65 -2.73
CA PHE A 70 0.50 14.50 -2.79
C PHE A 70 -0.93 14.90 -2.41
N ASP A 71 -1.92 14.20 -2.96
CA ASP A 71 -3.34 14.38 -2.67
C ASP A 71 -3.86 13.36 -1.67
N VAL A 72 -3.38 12.11 -1.78
CA VAL A 72 -3.78 10.99 -0.92
C VAL A 72 -2.54 10.28 -0.39
N PHE A 73 -2.61 9.84 0.86
CA PHE A 73 -1.59 9.01 1.49
C PHE A 73 -2.16 7.67 1.92
N PHE A 74 -1.53 6.57 1.45
CA PHE A 74 -1.76 5.20 1.88
C PHE A 74 -0.61 4.76 2.75
N SER A 75 -0.88 4.42 4.00
CA SER A 75 0.10 3.92 4.96
C SER A 75 -0.11 2.45 5.26
N ALA A 76 0.98 1.71 5.49
CA ALA A 76 0.94 0.33 5.97
C ALA A 76 0.64 0.21 7.47
N ASP A 77 0.37 1.30 8.16
CA ASP A 77 -0.21 1.39 9.50
C ASP A 77 -1.13 2.60 9.63
N GLU A 78 -1.84 2.73 10.75
CA GLU A 78 -2.67 3.89 11.06
C GLU A 78 -1.91 5.01 11.76
N GLU A 79 -0.74 4.73 12.32
CA GLU A 79 0.01 5.67 13.15
C GLU A 79 0.42 6.91 12.36
N TYR A 80 0.99 6.72 11.17
CA TYR A 80 1.43 7.84 10.33
C TYR A 80 0.27 8.72 9.84
N PRO A 81 -0.85 8.21 9.32
CA PRO A 81 -2.01 9.03 9.01
C PRO A 81 -2.55 9.80 10.21
N GLN A 82 -2.60 9.19 11.40
CA GLN A 82 -3.04 9.86 12.63
C GLN A 82 -2.09 10.99 13.05
N GLN A 83 -0.77 10.80 12.91
CA GLN A 83 0.22 11.85 13.14
C GLN A 83 -0.02 13.04 12.19
N LEU A 84 -0.18 12.80 10.88
CA LEU A 84 -0.45 13.85 9.91
C LEU A 84 -1.77 14.59 10.20
N ILE A 85 -2.81 13.90 10.68
CA ILE A 85 -4.06 14.53 11.12
C ILE A 85 -3.81 15.43 12.32
N ALA A 86 -3.08 14.96 13.32
CA ALA A 86 -2.76 15.76 14.53
C ALA A 86 -1.92 17.01 14.19
N GLU A 87 -1.11 16.94 13.16
CA GLU A 87 -0.30 18.04 12.62
C GLU A 87 -1.07 18.97 11.65
N GLY A 88 -2.36 18.69 11.37
CA GLY A 88 -3.17 19.46 10.42
C GLY A 88 -2.80 19.25 8.94
N LEU A 89 -1.97 18.25 8.64
CA LEU A 89 -1.51 17.93 7.28
C LEU A 89 -2.42 16.95 6.53
N ALA A 90 -3.35 16.30 7.24
CA ALA A 90 -4.34 15.40 6.64
C ALA A 90 -5.75 15.68 7.17
N VAL A 91 -6.75 15.38 6.37
CA VAL A 91 -8.16 15.67 6.63
C VAL A 91 -8.78 14.54 7.46
N LYS A 92 -9.10 14.80 8.72
CA LYS A 92 -9.50 13.80 9.73
C LYS A 92 -10.68 12.92 9.31
N ASP A 93 -11.73 13.51 8.73
CA ASP A 93 -12.95 12.80 8.32
C ASP A 93 -12.77 11.88 7.11
N THR A 94 -11.59 11.91 6.48
CA THR A 94 -11.23 11.04 5.35
C THR A 94 -10.41 9.82 5.76
N LEU A 95 -10.01 9.70 7.05
CA LEU A 95 -9.26 8.54 7.51
C LEU A 95 -10.07 7.26 7.29
N TYR A 96 -9.52 6.37 6.49
CA TYR A 96 -10.15 5.09 6.16
C TYR A 96 -9.18 3.93 6.33
N ARG A 97 -9.50 3.02 7.27
CA ARG A 97 -8.80 1.74 7.41
C ARG A 97 -9.29 0.81 6.30
N TYR A 98 -8.47 0.65 5.25
CA TYR A 98 -8.89 -0.10 4.06
C TYR A 98 -8.55 -1.59 4.14
N ALA A 99 -7.54 -1.99 4.93
CA ALA A 99 -7.12 -3.38 5.01
C ALA A 99 -6.27 -3.67 6.26
N VAL A 100 -6.05 -4.97 6.50
CA VAL A 100 -5.00 -5.47 7.40
C VAL A 100 -3.99 -6.25 6.57
N GLY A 101 -2.72 -5.83 6.64
CA GLY A 101 -1.61 -6.47 5.97
C GLY A 101 -1.12 -7.74 6.70
N ARG A 102 -0.43 -8.62 5.98
CA ARG A 102 0.13 -9.87 6.50
C ARG A 102 1.63 -9.95 6.24
N LEU A 103 2.39 -10.36 7.27
CA LEU A 103 3.81 -10.65 7.17
C LEU A 103 4.01 -12.13 6.84
N VAL A 104 4.93 -12.43 5.92
CA VAL A 104 5.31 -13.81 5.56
C VAL A 104 6.83 -13.96 5.54
N LEU A 105 7.30 -15.15 5.89
CA LEU A 105 8.66 -15.60 5.59
C LEU A 105 8.64 -16.23 4.19
N TRP A 106 9.37 -15.66 3.26
CA TRP A 106 9.44 -16.13 1.88
C TRP A 106 10.86 -16.60 1.52
N VAL A 107 10.95 -17.66 0.72
CA VAL A 107 12.20 -18.21 0.17
C VAL A 107 12.03 -18.53 -1.31
N PRO A 108 13.11 -18.49 -2.11
CA PRO A 108 13.11 -18.94 -3.50
C PRO A 108 12.62 -20.39 -3.65
N GLY A 109 12.09 -20.73 -4.82
CA GLY A 109 11.50 -22.04 -5.09
C GLY A 109 12.50 -23.22 -5.02
N ASP A 110 13.76 -22.96 -5.34
CA ASP A 110 14.89 -23.89 -5.28
C ASP A 110 15.51 -24.02 -3.87
N SER A 111 15.05 -23.25 -2.90
CA SER A 111 15.52 -23.33 -1.52
C SER A 111 15.25 -24.72 -0.92
N ALA A 112 16.24 -25.31 -0.26
CA ALA A 112 16.09 -26.59 0.46
C ALA A 112 15.37 -26.44 1.83
N LEU A 113 15.00 -25.23 2.24
CA LEU A 113 14.33 -24.98 3.54
C LEU A 113 12.91 -25.49 3.54
N ASP A 114 12.57 -26.37 4.48
CA ASP A 114 11.19 -26.81 4.72
C ASP A 114 10.50 -25.82 5.69
N LEU A 115 9.85 -24.81 5.13
CA LEU A 115 9.17 -23.78 5.90
C LEU A 115 8.00 -24.33 6.71
N SER A 116 7.37 -25.43 6.27
CA SER A 116 6.23 -26.01 6.97
C SER A 116 6.63 -26.64 8.31
N LYS A 117 7.84 -27.21 8.39
CA LYS A 117 8.40 -27.80 9.60
C LYS A 117 9.14 -26.82 10.47
N LEU A 118 9.88 -25.89 9.83
CA LEU A 118 10.80 -25.02 10.54
C LEU A 118 10.15 -23.69 10.96
N GLY A 119 9.15 -23.21 10.22
CA GLY A 119 8.58 -21.88 10.45
C GLY A 119 9.67 -20.82 10.49
N MET A 120 9.64 -19.96 11.50
CA MET A 120 10.65 -18.90 11.69
C MET A 120 12.06 -19.46 11.96
N ASN A 121 12.19 -20.67 12.52
CA ASN A 121 13.51 -21.29 12.77
C ASN A 121 14.27 -21.64 11.48
N ALA A 122 13.63 -21.62 10.32
CA ALA A 122 14.30 -21.72 9.04
C ALA A 122 15.42 -20.67 8.89
N LEU A 123 15.28 -19.52 9.52
CA LEU A 123 16.28 -18.45 9.52
C LEU A 123 17.55 -18.81 10.31
N LEU A 124 17.51 -19.81 11.19
CA LEU A 124 18.67 -20.28 11.96
C LEU A 124 19.53 -21.29 11.19
N VAL A 125 19.03 -21.83 10.08
CA VAL A 125 19.76 -22.81 9.28
C VAL A 125 21.05 -22.17 8.73
N PRO A 126 22.21 -22.85 8.82
CA PRO A 126 23.51 -22.27 8.45
C PRO A 126 23.64 -21.83 6.99
N SER A 127 22.83 -22.38 6.07
CA SER A 127 22.79 -21.95 4.67
C SER A 127 22.15 -20.58 4.47
N VAL A 128 21.34 -20.07 5.41
CA VAL A 128 20.75 -18.73 5.37
C VAL A 128 21.77 -17.71 5.87
N LYS A 129 22.51 -17.12 4.96
CA LYS A 129 23.57 -16.14 5.25
C LYS A 129 23.04 -14.70 5.33
N LYS A 130 22.00 -14.39 4.55
CA LYS A 130 21.37 -13.07 4.47
C LYS A 130 19.85 -13.20 4.54
N ILE A 131 19.24 -12.35 5.34
CA ILE A 131 17.80 -12.29 5.57
C ILE A 131 17.33 -10.87 5.24
N SER A 132 16.48 -10.71 4.24
CA SER A 132 15.96 -9.39 3.89
C SER A 132 14.76 -9.02 4.74
N ILE A 133 14.75 -7.79 5.25
CA ILE A 133 13.62 -7.15 5.90
C ILE A 133 13.55 -5.69 5.45
N ALA A 134 12.38 -5.06 5.52
CA ALA A 134 12.29 -3.62 5.38
C ALA A 134 12.96 -2.91 6.57
N ASN A 135 13.43 -1.67 6.39
CA ASN A 135 14.05 -0.89 7.46
C ASN A 135 13.03 -0.62 8.60
N PRO A 136 13.26 -1.14 9.82
CA PRO A 136 12.34 -0.94 10.95
C PRO A 136 12.17 0.52 11.38
N ALA A 137 13.14 1.39 11.08
CA ALA A 137 13.06 2.80 11.44
C ALA A 137 11.97 3.56 10.68
N THR A 138 11.63 3.13 9.46
CA THR A 138 10.74 3.88 8.56
C THR A 138 9.57 3.05 8.00
N ALA A 139 9.66 1.71 8.04
CA ALA A 139 8.68 0.84 7.43
C ALA A 139 7.90 0.02 8.48
N PRO A 140 6.55 0.06 8.49
CA PRO A 140 5.73 -0.77 9.37
C PRO A 140 6.02 -2.27 9.24
N TYR A 141 6.22 -2.77 8.03
CA TYR A 141 6.62 -4.17 7.80
C TYR A 141 8.01 -4.49 8.37
N GLY A 142 8.92 -3.52 8.40
CA GLY A 142 10.21 -3.68 9.06
C GLY A 142 10.07 -3.81 10.58
N ARG A 143 9.23 -2.96 11.20
CA ARG A 143 8.88 -3.09 12.63
C ARG A 143 8.22 -4.43 12.93
N ALA A 144 7.29 -4.86 12.09
CA ALA A 144 6.62 -6.16 12.21
C ALA A 144 7.62 -7.32 12.09
N ALA A 145 8.55 -7.28 11.14
CA ALA A 145 9.61 -8.28 10.99
C ALA A 145 10.51 -8.36 12.22
N ALA A 146 10.97 -7.21 12.72
CA ALA A 146 11.80 -7.16 13.93
C ALA A 146 11.05 -7.65 15.17
N ALA A 147 9.77 -7.32 15.31
CA ALA A 147 8.92 -7.81 16.39
C ALA A 147 8.74 -9.33 16.32
N ALA A 148 8.45 -9.88 15.13
CA ALA A 148 8.32 -11.31 14.92
C ALA A 148 9.61 -12.06 15.27
N LEU A 149 10.77 -11.57 14.83
CA LEU A 149 12.06 -12.17 15.17
C LEU A 149 12.31 -12.18 16.69
N ARG A 150 11.89 -11.13 17.42
CA ARG A 150 11.98 -11.08 18.89
C ARG A 150 10.98 -12.02 19.55
N HIS A 151 9.74 -12.08 19.05
CA HIS A 151 8.71 -13.00 19.55
C HIS A 151 9.20 -14.47 19.52
N PHE A 152 9.87 -14.86 18.42
CA PHE A 152 10.47 -16.20 18.28
C PHE A 152 11.82 -16.35 18.99
N GLY A 153 12.34 -15.33 19.67
CA GLY A 153 13.59 -15.37 20.43
C GLY A 153 14.85 -15.53 19.58
N ILE A 154 14.78 -15.19 18.28
CA ILE A 154 15.90 -15.39 17.35
C ILE A 154 16.53 -14.08 16.84
N TYR A 155 16.01 -12.92 17.22
CA TYR A 155 16.47 -11.62 16.68
C TYR A 155 17.98 -11.45 16.83
N ASP A 156 18.54 -11.67 18.03
CA ASP A 156 19.97 -11.46 18.30
C ASP A 156 20.85 -12.46 17.54
N GLN A 157 20.34 -13.67 17.29
CA GLN A 157 21.06 -14.72 16.56
C GLN A 157 21.15 -14.44 15.04
N VAL A 158 20.21 -13.64 14.51
CA VAL A 158 20.15 -13.34 13.08
C VAL A 158 20.46 -11.89 12.73
N SER A 159 20.58 -11.01 13.73
CA SER A 159 20.71 -9.55 13.55
C SER A 159 21.88 -9.15 12.63
N ASN A 160 23.00 -9.84 12.72
CA ASN A 160 24.19 -9.60 11.89
C ASN A 160 24.05 -10.13 10.44
N ARG A 161 22.95 -10.83 10.13
CA ARG A 161 22.61 -11.34 8.79
C ARG A 161 21.46 -10.58 8.15
N LEU A 162 20.91 -9.58 8.84
CA LEU A 162 19.81 -8.77 8.30
C LEU A 162 20.33 -7.83 7.21
N VAL A 163 19.67 -7.85 6.07
CA VAL A 163 19.83 -6.90 4.98
C VAL A 163 18.58 -6.02 4.92
N LEU A 164 18.79 -4.73 5.15
CA LEU A 164 17.69 -3.77 5.24
C LEU A 164 17.35 -3.21 3.86
N GLY A 165 16.13 -3.46 3.39
CA GLY A 165 15.55 -2.73 2.26
C GLY A 165 14.99 -1.39 2.74
N GLU A 166 15.08 -0.35 1.93
CA GLU A 166 14.48 0.95 2.23
C GLU A 166 12.98 0.82 2.58
N ASN A 167 12.29 -0.09 1.91
CA ASN A 167 10.89 -0.43 2.11
C ASN A 167 10.68 -1.94 1.88
N VAL A 168 9.44 -2.44 2.07
CA VAL A 168 9.14 -3.87 1.97
C VAL A 168 9.21 -4.41 0.53
N SER A 169 9.03 -3.56 -0.48
CA SER A 169 9.19 -3.97 -1.88
C SER A 169 10.67 -4.23 -2.20
N GLN A 170 11.59 -3.39 -1.72
CA GLN A 170 13.02 -3.63 -1.88
C GLN A 170 13.48 -4.88 -1.11
N ALA A 171 12.91 -5.12 0.10
CA ALA A 171 13.18 -6.36 0.82
C ALA A 171 12.73 -7.59 0.03
N ALA A 172 11.58 -7.52 -0.65
CA ALA A 172 11.10 -8.58 -1.54
C ALA A 172 12.02 -8.76 -2.76
N GLN A 173 12.51 -7.68 -3.37
CA GLN A 173 13.47 -7.73 -4.47
C GLN A 173 14.79 -8.38 -4.07
N PHE A 174 15.30 -8.14 -2.86
CA PHE A 174 16.55 -8.75 -2.39
C PHE A 174 16.44 -10.28 -2.31
N VAL A 175 15.31 -10.81 -1.83
CA VAL A 175 15.14 -12.25 -1.74
C VAL A 175 14.77 -12.87 -3.09
N GLU A 176 13.98 -12.19 -3.93
CA GLU A 176 13.65 -12.65 -5.27
C GLU A 176 14.87 -12.76 -6.18
N SER A 177 15.78 -11.78 -6.09
CA SER A 177 17.01 -11.74 -6.89
C SER A 177 18.15 -12.64 -6.36
N GLY A 178 17.93 -13.37 -5.24
CA GLY A 178 18.95 -14.22 -4.61
C GLY A 178 20.00 -13.45 -3.79
N ASN A 179 19.87 -12.12 -3.64
CA ASN A 179 20.75 -11.32 -2.78
C ASN A 179 20.54 -11.62 -1.29
N ALA A 180 19.42 -12.24 -0.92
CA ALA A 180 19.15 -12.84 0.37
C ALA A 180 18.54 -14.23 0.19
N GLN A 181 18.83 -15.17 1.10
CA GLN A 181 18.31 -16.54 1.05
C GLN A 181 16.89 -16.65 1.59
N ALA A 182 16.46 -15.69 2.41
CA ALA A 182 15.12 -15.61 2.97
C ALA A 182 14.73 -14.14 3.16
N GLY A 183 13.44 -13.85 3.17
CA GLY A 183 12.92 -12.51 3.40
C GLY A 183 11.66 -12.50 4.24
N LEU A 184 11.57 -11.58 5.20
CA LEU A 184 10.31 -11.25 5.87
C LEU A 184 9.66 -10.10 5.08
N ILE A 185 8.64 -10.44 4.28
CA ILE A 185 8.02 -9.55 3.31
C ILE A 185 6.50 -9.47 3.47
N ALA A 186 5.85 -8.59 2.73
CA ALA A 186 4.39 -8.54 2.69
C ALA A 186 3.82 -9.73 1.90
N LEU A 187 2.71 -10.30 2.37
CA LEU A 187 1.97 -11.34 1.64
C LEU A 187 1.56 -10.85 0.25
N SER A 188 1.25 -9.56 0.11
CA SER A 188 0.89 -8.96 -1.19
C SER A 188 1.99 -9.10 -2.24
N HIS A 189 3.27 -9.04 -1.85
CA HIS A 189 4.38 -9.32 -2.77
C HIS A 189 4.49 -10.81 -3.08
N ALA A 190 4.36 -11.68 -2.07
CA ALA A 190 4.43 -13.13 -2.28
C ALA A 190 3.34 -13.65 -3.23
N LEU A 191 2.17 -13.00 -3.25
CA LEU A 191 1.04 -13.32 -4.13
C LEU A 191 1.05 -12.56 -5.46
N ALA A 192 1.91 -11.54 -5.59
CA ALA A 192 2.02 -10.76 -6.82
C ALA A 192 2.43 -11.63 -8.01
N PRO A 193 1.94 -11.36 -9.23
CA PRO A 193 2.30 -12.13 -10.44
C PRO A 193 3.81 -12.30 -10.63
N ALA A 194 4.60 -11.31 -10.21
CA ALA A 194 6.06 -11.35 -10.32
C ALA A 194 6.72 -12.39 -9.40
N MET A 195 6.10 -12.79 -8.28
CA MET A 195 6.73 -13.64 -7.25
C MET A 195 5.98 -14.92 -6.92
N LYS A 196 4.66 -15.03 -7.18
CA LYS A 196 3.79 -16.13 -6.71
C LYS A 196 4.29 -17.53 -7.12
N ASP A 197 4.90 -17.65 -8.29
CA ASP A 197 5.37 -18.92 -8.84
C ASP A 197 6.89 -19.09 -8.70
N LYS A 198 7.59 -18.13 -8.07
CA LYS A 198 9.06 -18.14 -7.94
C LYS A 198 9.56 -18.61 -6.58
N GLY A 199 8.66 -18.82 -5.62
CA GLY A 199 9.08 -19.20 -4.29
C GLY A 199 7.95 -19.77 -3.44
N ARG A 200 8.26 -19.95 -2.17
CA ARG A 200 7.34 -20.45 -1.16
C ARG A 200 7.35 -19.52 0.05
N TYR A 201 6.24 -19.46 0.75
CA TYR A 201 6.14 -18.68 1.97
C TYR A 201 5.49 -19.45 3.12
N TRP A 202 5.81 -19.01 4.32
CA TRP A 202 5.14 -19.38 5.55
C TRP A 202 4.56 -18.11 6.19
N THR A 203 3.26 -18.17 6.52
CA THR A 203 2.58 -17.03 7.13
C THR A 203 3.00 -16.89 8.58
N VAL A 204 3.54 -15.73 8.95
CA VAL A 204 3.90 -15.42 10.33
C VAL A 204 2.61 -15.28 11.15
N PRO A 205 2.49 -15.94 12.32
CA PRO A 205 1.33 -15.81 13.20
C PRO A 205 1.05 -14.36 13.58
N LEU A 206 -0.22 -14.00 13.68
CA LEU A 206 -0.64 -12.60 13.89
C LEU A 206 -0.28 -12.05 15.27
N ASP A 207 -0.13 -12.93 16.26
CA ASP A 207 0.28 -12.60 17.62
C ASP A 207 1.80 -12.36 17.75
N ALA A 208 2.57 -12.69 16.72
CA ALA A 208 4.02 -12.50 16.70
C ALA A 208 4.46 -11.06 16.37
N TYR A 209 3.56 -10.19 15.93
CA TYR A 209 3.87 -8.81 15.54
C TYR A 209 2.66 -7.88 15.70
N PRO A 210 2.87 -6.55 15.85
CA PRO A 210 1.78 -5.58 15.88
C PRO A 210 0.93 -5.65 14.61
N THR A 211 -0.39 -5.60 14.75
CA THR A 211 -1.32 -5.65 13.62
C THR A 211 -1.02 -4.53 12.62
N LEU A 212 -0.87 -4.89 11.36
CA LEU A 212 -0.63 -3.96 10.26
C LEU A 212 -1.96 -3.38 9.74
N ASN A 213 -2.63 -2.57 10.57
CA ASN A 213 -3.86 -1.88 10.19
C ASN A 213 -3.53 -0.79 9.19
N GLN A 214 -3.82 -1.02 7.93
CA GLN A 214 -3.49 -0.08 6.86
C GLN A 214 -4.57 0.97 6.70
N ALA A 215 -4.16 2.21 6.56
CA ALA A 215 -5.08 3.33 6.44
C ALA A 215 -4.69 4.29 5.31
N ALA A 216 -5.71 4.92 4.71
CA ALA A 216 -5.54 5.97 3.73
C ALA A 216 -6.22 7.25 4.21
N VAL A 217 -5.71 8.40 3.76
CA VAL A 217 -6.20 9.72 4.15
C VAL A 217 -5.98 10.72 3.01
N VAL A 218 -6.88 11.68 2.86
CA VAL A 218 -6.70 12.85 1.97
C VAL A 218 -5.82 13.87 2.67
N LEU A 219 -4.86 14.46 1.94
CA LEU A 219 -3.95 15.46 2.48
C LEU A 219 -4.59 16.86 2.44
N SER A 220 -4.38 17.66 3.49
CA SER A 220 -5.01 18.97 3.65
C SER A 220 -4.63 19.98 2.58
N LYS A 221 -3.41 19.88 2.03
CA LYS A 221 -2.91 20.75 0.95
C LYS A 221 -3.33 20.32 -0.45
N SER A 222 -4.04 19.20 -0.59
CA SER A 222 -4.55 18.75 -1.89
C SER A 222 -5.43 19.82 -2.51
N LYS A 223 -5.19 20.12 -3.78
CA LYS A 223 -6.07 20.96 -4.61
C LYS A 223 -7.18 20.13 -5.26
N GLN A 224 -7.16 18.80 -5.08
CA GLN A 224 -8.04 17.82 -5.69
C GLN A 224 -8.91 17.11 -4.64
N GLN A 225 -9.35 17.82 -3.59
CA GLN A 225 -10.04 17.26 -2.42
C GLN A 225 -11.22 16.35 -2.81
N ASP A 226 -12.09 16.80 -3.72
CA ASP A 226 -13.27 16.04 -4.12
C ASP A 226 -12.89 14.78 -4.93
N ALA A 227 -11.92 14.88 -5.82
CA ALA A 227 -11.43 13.74 -6.60
C ALA A 227 -10.72 12.73 -5.70
N ALA A 228 -9.92 13.18 -4.74
CA ALA A 228 -9.25 12.36 -3.75
C ALA A 228 -10.26 11.60 -2.85
N ARG A 229 -11.32 12.27 -2.38
CA ARG A 229 -12.41 11.62 -1.62
C ARG A 229 -13.11 10.55 -2.44
N LYS A 230 -13.47 10.83 -3.70
CA LYS A 230 -14.08 9.84 -4.60
C LYS A 230 -13.19 8.61 -4.83
N PHE A 231 -11.87 8.81 -4.89
CA PHE A 231 -10.93 7.69 -4.98
C PHE A 231 -10.93 6.84 -3.70
N LEU A 232 -10.93 7.45 -2.51
CA LEU A 232 -11.07 6.71 -1.24
C LEU A 232 -12.43 6.00 -1.13
N ASP A 233 -13.51 6.61 -1.62
CA ASP A 233 -14.83 5.96 -1.64
C ASP A 233 -14.86 4.73 -2.56
N PHE A 234 -14.12 4.77 -3.69
CA PHE A 234 -13.98 3.61 -4.57
C PHE A 234 -13.36 2.41 -3.84
N LEU A 235 -12.43 2.62 -2.90
CA LEU A 235 -11.81 1.53 -2.12
C LEU A 235 -12.84 0.74 -1.28
N ARG A 236 -14.00 1.32 -0.98
CA ARG A 236 -15.10 0.67 -0.26
C ARG A 236 -15.97 -0.21 -1.16
N SER A 237 -15.73 -0.18 -2.48
CA SER A 237 -16.50 -0.97 -3.44
C SER A 237 -16.20 -2.46 -3.33
N PRO A 238 -17.19 -3.34 -3.67
CA PRO A 238 -16.93 -4.77 -3.73
C PRO A 238 -15.79 -5.17 -4.68
N GLU A 239 -15.62 -4.42 -5.78
CA GLU A 239 -14.54 -4.60 -6.74
C GLU A 239 -13.17 -4.38 -6.09
N ALA A 240 -12.98 -3.26 -5.39
CA ALA A 240 -11.75 -2.94 -4.69
C ALA A 240 -11.48 -3.95 -3.54
N THR A 241 -12.52 -4.33 -2.78
CA THR A 241 -12.42 -5.35 -1.73
C THR A 241 -11.95 -6.69 -2.29
N SER A 242 -12.55 -7.14 -3.39
CA SER A 242 -12.17 -8.40 -4.04
C SER A 242 -10.71 -8.39 -4.50
N LEU A 243 -10.28 -7.27 -5.11
CA LEU A 243 -8.91 -7.12 -5.58
C LEU A 243 -7.92 -7.09 -4.42
N LEU A 244 -8.16 -6.32 -3.36
CA LEU A 244 -7.30 -6.33 -2.17
C LEU A 244 -7.20 -7.72 -1.54
N THR A 245 -8.33 -8.44 -1.46
CA THR A 245 -8.36 -9.81 -0.92
C THR A 245 -7.53 -10.77 -1.76
N SER A 246 -7.53 -10.65 -3.10
CA SER A 246 -6.72 -11.50 -3.98
C SER A 246 -5.22 -11.32 -3.79
N TYR A 247 -4.80 -10.15 -3.30
CA TYR A 247 -3.42 -9.86 -2.88
C TYR A 247 -3.14 -10.19 -1.40
N GLY A 248 -4.06 -10.91 -0.72
CA GLY A 248 -3.85 -11.38 0.65
C GLY A 248 -4.09 -10.34 1.74
N PHE A 249 -4.65 -9.18 1.41
CA PHE A 249 -5.13 -8.24 2.41
C PHE A 249 -6.42 -8.75 3.06
N SER A 250 -6.51 -8.62 4.38
CA SER A 250 -7.77 -8.86 5.08
C SER A 250 -8.56 -7.55 5.08
N VAL A 251 -9.66 -7.51 4.32
CA VAL A 251 -10.54 -6.35 4.27
C VAL A 251 -11.70 -6.60 5.23
N THR A 252 -11.82 -5.78 6.27
CA THR A 252 -12.96 -5.82 7.18
C THR A 252 -14.09 -5.02 6.52
N ALA A 253 -15.22 -5.67 6.24
CA ALA A 253 -16.41 -4.95 5.86
C ALA A 253 -16.82 -4.06 7.05
N GLU A 254 -16.44 -2.78 7.03
CA GLU A 254 -17.04 -1.82 7.96
C GLU A 254 -18.54 -1.78 7.70
N LYS A 255 -19.34 -2.14 8.71
CA LYS A 255 -20.78 -1.82 8.71
C LYS A 255 -20.88 -0.31 8.51
N GLN A 256 -21.50 0.12 7.41
CA GLN A 256 -21.83 1.51 7.19
C GLN A 256 -22.61 2.03 8.41
N PRO A 257 -22.18 3.11 9.05
CA PRO A 257 -23.01 3.77 10.04
C PRO A 257 -24.19 4.43 9.30
N GLY A 258 -25.41 3.95 9.52
CA GLY A 258 -26.63 4.65 9.15
C GLY A 258 -27.38 4.12 7.95
N GLY A 259 -28.00 2.97 8.13
CA GLY A 259 -29.21 2.56 7.39
C GLY A 259 -30.31 2.25 8.39
N GLU A 260 -30.70 3.22 9.21
CA GLU A 260 -31.98 3.13 9.93
C GLU A 260 -33.09 3.13 8.88
N ARG A 261 -33.71 1.97 8.67
CA ARG A 261 -34.99 1.89 8.01
C ARG A 261 -36.02 2.51 8.97
N VAL A 262 -36.42 3.73 8.68
CA VAL A 262 -37.66 4.27 9.23
C VAL A 262 -38.79 3.37 8.71
N LYS A 263 -39.49 2.74 9.66
CA LYS A 263 -40.75 2.04 9.42
C LYS A 263 -41.89 3.06 9.39
#